data_4c01c7a43c5ca8304e181bd0a9d0d2d2
#
_entry.id   4c01c7a43c5ca8304e181bd0a9d0d2d2
#
_cell.length_a   1.000
_cell.length_b   1.000
_cell.length_c   1.000
_cell.angle_alpha   90.00
_cell.angle_beta   90.00
_cell.angle_gamma   90.00
#
_symmetry.space_group_name_H-M   'P 1'
#
loop_
_entity.id
_entity.type
_entity.pdbx_description
1 polymer ?
#
loop_
_entity_poly.entity_id
_entity_poly.type
_entity_poly.pdbx_seq_one_letter_code
_entity_poly.pdbx_strand_id
1 'polypeptide(L)'
;MAEATPLYQIRLAVRAELSDLNAGDTVLVAVSGGADSSALAAGLLAEAKEKAIRPIAVIIDHALQPNSADVAMNTKAELAKAGYTNVEIKRIKVEVTDGMEASARRARYAALNEIAESTSAVAIFLGHTKDDQAETVLLGLARGSGTRSLSGMAERIDKYRRPLLSITRSQTEAACKEVGIKYWNDPHNQSMEYARVRVREKVLPLMEAEIGPGIADALTRSAKILRDDADALDQWAEEVLDEIDPIEMDIETLASLPRAIRSRVIRKAIYLAGAPSGSLSAEHLEPVEALVTAWKGQGAVSLPGGVTVARISGRLSLS
;
A
#
# COMPACT_ATOMS: atom_id res chain seq x y z
N MET A 1 -18.68 -21.01 22.68
CA MET A 1 -17.55 -20.08 22.93
C MET A 1 -18.09 -18.68 22.69
N ALA A 2 -17.85 -17.72 23.59
CA ALA A 2 -18.22 -16.32 23.33
C ALA A 2 -17.47 -15.85 22.08
N GLU A 3 -18.20 -15.22 21.17
CA GLU A 3 -17.62 -14.63 19.96
C GLU A 3 -16.64 -13.53 20.35
N ALA A 4 -15.45 -13.52 19.74
CA ALA A 4 -14.41 -12.52 20.07
C ALA A 4 -14.92 -11.11 19.77
N THR A 5 -14.81 -10.17 20.70
CA THR A 5 -15.29 -8.80 20.47
C THR A 5 -14.52 -8.14 19.31
N PRO A 6 -15.11 -7.15 18.62
CA PRO A 6 -14.45 -6.44 17.53
C PRO A 6 -13.09 -5.84 17.94
N LEU A 7 -13.00 -5.23 19.11
CA LEU A 7 -11.73 -4.71 19.63
C LEU A 7 -10.70 -5.83 19.86
N TYR A 8 -11.12 -6.97 20.38
CA TYR A 8 -10.21 -8.10 20.59
C TYR A 8 -9.64 -8.63 19.27
N GLN A 9 -10.43 -8.69 18.20
CA GLN A 9 -9.96 -9.08 16.86
C GLN A 9 -8.91 -8.09 16.33
N ILE A 10 -9.13 -6.78 16.49
CA ILE A 10 -8.15 -5.75 16.13
C ILE A 10 -6.87 -5.90 16.95
N ARG A 11 -6.97 -6.13 18.26
CA ARG A 11 -5.82 -6.38 19.13
C ARG A 11 -5.02 -7.59 18.68
N LEU A 12 -5.66 -8.69 18.32
CA LEU A 12 -4.96 -9.88 17.80
C LEU A 12 -4.19 -9.57 16.52
N ALA A 13 -4.82 -8.86 15.57
CA ALA A 13 -4.16 -8.44 14.33
C ALA A 13 -2.96 -7.52 14.58
N VAL A 14 -3.10 -6.56 15.49
CA VAL A 14 -2.00 -5.67 15.89
C VAL A 14 -0.88 -6.45 16.61
N ARG A 15 -1.24 -7.38 17.52
CA ARG A 15 -0.27 -8.22 18.25
C ARG A 15 0.62 -9.03 17.30
N ALA A 16 0.05 -9.58 16.23
CA ALA A 16 0.79 -10.29 15.20
C ALA A 16 1.82 -9.37 14.53
N GLU A 17 1.43 -8.12 14.25
CA GLU A 17 2.31 -7.12 13.63
C GLU A 17 3.36 -6.53 14.58
N LEU A 18 3.21 -6.71 15.90
CA LEU A 18 4.21 -6.32 16.89
C LEU A 18 5.18 -7.46 17.24
N SER A 19 5.03 -8.67 16.68
CA SER A 19 5.74 -9.87 17.13
C SER A 19 7.27 -9.77 17.05
N ASP A 20 7.80 -9.10 16.06
CA ASP A 20 9.22 -8.89 15.77
C ASP A 20 9.83 -7.64 16.42
N LEU A 21 9.03 -6.86 17.16
CA LEU A 21 9.50 -5.65 17.84
C LEU A 21 9.90 -5.93 19.29
N ASN A 22 10.81 -5.09 19.79
CA ASN A 22 11.38 -5.20 21.13
C ASN A 22 10.79 -4.18 22.10
N ALA A 23 10.89 -4.46 23.39
CA ALA A 23 10.56 -3.47 24.44
C ALA A 23 11.43 -2.22 24.27
N GLY A 24 10.81 -1.05 24.37
CA GLY A 24 11.45 0.24 24.18
C GLY A 24 11.42 0.76 22.73
N ASP A 25 11.07 -0.07 21.75
CA ASP A 25 10.90 0.38 20.37
C ASP A 25 9.81 1.47 20.26
N THR A 26 10.01 2.41 19.36
CA THR A 26 9.01 3.45 19.04
C THR A 26 8.28 3.06 17.77
N VAL A 27 6.96 3.17 17.76
CA VAL A 27 6.12 2.95 16.60
C VAL A 27 5.17 4.11 16.37
N LEU A 28 4.86 4.40 15.10
CA LEU A 28 3.86 5.39 14.72
C LEU A 28 2.53 4.72 14.37
N VAL A 29 1.42 5.39 14.69
CA VAL A 29 0.11 5.07 14.10
C VAL A 29 -0.44 6.31 13.40
N ALA A 30 -0.72 6.19 12.10
CA ALA A 30 -1.32 7.27 11.35
C ALA A 30 -2.83 7.31 11.60
N VAL A 31 -3.32 8.42 12.16
CA VAL A 31 -4.74 8.60 12.52
C VAL A 31 -5.33 9.76 11.72
N SER A 32 -6.36 9.44 10.91
CA SER A 32 -7.09 10.43 10.11
C SER A 32 -8.31 11.03 10.85
N GLY A 33 -8.66 10.48 12.00
CA GLY A 33 -9.89 10.78 12.72
C GLY A 33 -11.09 9.90 12.33
N GLY A 34 -11.00 9.13 11.26
CA GLY A 34 -12.03 8.15 10.88
C GLY A 34 -12.00 6.88 11.73
N ALA A 35 -13.06 6.06 11.65
CA ALA A 35 -13.25 4.86 12.49
C ALA A 35 -12.07 3.89 12.40
N ASP A 36 -11.63 3.56 11.18
CA ASP A 36 -10.60 2.54 10.94
C ASP A 36 -9.27 2.87 11.62
N SER A 37 -8.79 4.10 11.44
CA SER A 37 -7.56 4.58 12.05
C SER A 37 -7.67 4.76 13.57
N SER A 38 -8.85 5.13 14.06
CA SER A 38 -9.11 5.30 15.50
C SER A 38 -9.19 3.94 16.21
N ALA A 39 -9.84 2.95 15.59
CA ALA A 39 -9.88 1.58 16.10
C ALA A 39 -8.48 0.93 16.11
N LEU A 40 -7.69 1.16 15.04
CA LEU A 40 -6.28 0.74 15.00
C LEU A 40 -5.50 1.36 16.16
N ALA A 41 -5.64 2.67 16.38
CA ALA A 41 -4.95 3.37 17.45
C ALA A 41 -5.31 2.78 18.83
N ALA A 42 -6.58 2.48 19.08
CA ALA A 42 -7.04 1.84 20.31
C ALA A 42 -6.40 0.46 20.52
N GLY A 43 -6.42 -0.38 19.48
CA GLY A 43 -5.80 -1.71 19.52
C GLY A 43 -4.29 -1.64 19.73
N LEU A 44 -3.61 -0.73 19.03
CA LEU A 44 -2.17 -0.55 19.16
C LEU A 44 -1.78 -0.06 20.56
N LEU A 45 -2.50 0.88 21.14
CA LEU A 45 -2.23 1.38 22.49
C LEU A 45 -2.28 0.26 23.52
N ALA A 46 -3.31 -0.61 23.42
CA ALA A 46 -3.46 -1.75 24.33
C ALA A 46 -2.29 -2.74 24.21
N GLU A 47 -1.94 -3.15 22.98
CA GLU A 47 -0.89 -4.15 22.76
C GLU A 47 0.53 -3.59 22.98
N ALA A 48 0.75 -2.31 22.66
CA ALA A 48 2.01 -1.63 22.91
C ALA A 48 2.35 -1.56 24.40
N LYS A 49 1.34 -1.35 25.26
CA LYS A 49 1.50 -1.37 26.72
C LYS A 49 1.95 -2.74 27.22
N GLU A 50 1.36 -3.82 26.72
CA GLU A 50 1.72 -5.19 27.09
C GLU A 50 3.16 -5.56 26.71
N LYS A 51 3.66 -5.00 25.60
CA LYS A 51 5.02 -5.23 25.08
C LYS A 51 6.04 -4.18 25.50
N ALA A 52 5.66 -3.18 26.31
CA ALA A 52 6.50 -2.03 26.65
C ALA A 52 7.05 -1.28 25.41
N ILE A 53 6.26 -1.19 24.34
CA ILE A 53 6.54 -0.43 23.13
C ILE A 53 6.00 1.00 23.32
N ARG A 54 6.62 1.99 22.68
CA ARG A 54 6.22 3.41 22.74
C ARG A 54 5.41 3.81 21.51
N PRO A 55 4.07 3.87 21.58
CA PRO A 55 3.24 4.30 20.47
C PRO A 55 3.16 5.83 20.40
N ILE A 56 3.35 6.40 19.22
CA ILE A 56 3.10 7.80 18.90
C ILE A 56 1.97 7.85 17.88
N ALA A 57 0.88 8.56 18.19
CA ALA A 57 -0.18 8.81 17.24
C ALA A 57 0.16 10.04 16.40
N VAL A 58 0.05 9.90 15.07
CA VAL A 58 0.37 10.95 14.10
C VAL A 58 -0.86 11.31 13.29
N ILE A 59 -1.24 12.57 13.33
CA ILE A 59 -2.34 13.12 12.56
C ILE A 59 -1.76 14.02 11.46
N ILE A 60 -2.00 13.68 10.19
CA ILE A 60 -1.58 14.49 9.06
C ILE A 60 -2.75 15.38 8.64
N ASP A 61 -2.60 16.69 8.84
CA ASP A 61 -3.54 17.70 8.33
C ASP A 61 -3.12 18.16 6.94
N HIS A 62 -3.86 17.72 5.93
CA HIS A 62 -3.61 18.05 4.51
C HIS A 62 -4.02 19.48 4.14
N ALA A 63 -4.72 20.22 5.05
CA ALA A 63 -5.24 21.55 4.81
C ALA A 63 -6.13 21.69 3.55
N LEU A 64 -6.80 20.60 3.14
CA LEU A 64 -7.67 20.57 1.96
C LEU A 64 -9.10 21.06 2.25
N GLN A 65 -9.48 21.12 3.52
CA GLN A 65 -10.80 21.55 3.97
C GLN A 65 -10.67 22.70 4.97
N PRO A 66 -11.63 23.66 5.00
CA PRO A 66 -11.57 24.78 5.92
C PRO A 66 -11.53 24.40 7.40
N ASN A 67 -12.16 23.26 7.77
CA ASN A 67 -12.24 22.73 9.14
C ASN A 67 -11.23 21.64 9.47
N SER A 68 -10.23 21.39 8.61
CA SER A 68 -9.26 20.29 8.78
C SER A 68 -8.47 20.40 10.09
N ALA A 69 -8.11 21.64 10.49
CA ALA A 69 -7.42 21.90 11.75
C ALA A 69 -8.28 21.52 12.98
N ASP A 70 -9.59 21.82 12.95
CA ASP A 70 -10.50 21.47 14.05
C ASP A 70 -10.69 19.96 14.14
N VAL A 71 -10.80 19.27 13.00
CA VAL A 71 -10.84 17.80 12.94
C VAL A 71 -9.57 17.20 13.54
N ALA A 72 -8.40 17.72 13.19
CA ALA A 72 -7.12 17.26 13.74
C ALA A 72 -7.04 17.48 15.26
N MET A 73 -7.48 18.63 15.76
CA MET A 73 -7.50 18.93 17.20
C MET A 73 -8.51 18.06 17.97
N ASN A 74 -9.70 17.84 17.42
CA ASN A 74 -10.70 16.95 18.02
C ASN A 74 -10.19 15.50 18.07
N THR A 75 -9.56 15.03 16.98
CA THR A 75 -8.94 13.70 16.92
C THR A 75 -7.84 13.57 17.98
N LYS A 76 -6.98 14.59 18.14
CA LYS A 76 -5.97 14.62 19.19
C LYS A 76 -6.58 14.52 20.59
N ALA A 77 -7.66 15.24 20.85
CA ALA A 77 -8.36 15.21 22.14
C ALA A 77 -8.97 13.82 22.43
N GLU A 78 -9.56 13.16 21.44
CA GLU A 78 -10.09 11.79 21.60
C GLU A 78 -8.98 10.77 21.84
N LEU A 79 -7.84 10.87 21.15
CA LEU A 79 -6.68 10.00 21.38
C LEU A 79 -6.07 10.21 22.78
N ALA A 80 -6.00 11.45 23.26
CA ALA A 80 -5.54 11.75 24.62
C ALA A 80 -6.48 11.16 25.68
N LYS A 81 -7.81 11.24 25.49
CA LYS A 81 -8.80 10.56 26.34
C LYS A 81 -8.63 9.04 26.33
N ALA A 82 -8.31 8.46 25.17
CA ALA A 82 -8.05 7.02 25.04
C ALA A 82 -6.75 6.57 25.73
N GLY A 83 -5.87 7.54 26.13
CA GLY A 83 -4.64 7.26 26.89
C GLY A 83 -3.34 7.48 26.11
N TYR A 84 -3.38 8.03 24.91
CA TYR A 84 -2.15 8.44 24.21
C TYR A 84 -1.49 9.63 24.90
N THR A 85 -0.25 9.48 25.32
CA THR A 85 0.57 10.56 25.92
C THR A 85 1.33 11.36 24.87
N ASN A 86 1.55 10.78 23.70
CA ASN A 86 2.23 11.44 22.59
C ASN A 86 1.35 11.42 21.34
N VAL A 87 0.84 12.60 20.96
CA VAL A 87 0.00 12.81 19.75
C VAL A 87 0.55 13.99 18.98
N GLU A 88 1.10 13.73 17.81
CA GLU A 88 1.66 14.73 16.91
C GLU A 88 0.67 15.11 15.81
N ILE A 89 0.52 16.40 15.55
CA ILE A 89 -0.21 16.91 14.39
C ILE A 89 0.80 17.54 13.45
N LYS A 90 0.90 17.01 12.23
CA LYS A 90 1.74 17.57 11.16
C LYS A 90 0.85 18.16 10.07
N ARG A 91 0.87 19.48 9.93
CA ARG A 91 0.22 20.14 8.79
C ARG A 91 1.14 20.11 7.59
N ILE A 92 0.61 19.71 6.44
CA ILE A 92 1.35 19.60 5.19
C ILE A 92 0.70 20.43 4.09
N LYS A 93 1.52 20.87 3.13
CA LYS A 93 1.05 21.50 1.89
C LYS A 93 1.07 20.45 0.80
N VAL A 94 -0.05 20.27 0.10
CA VAL A 94 -0.16 19.34 -1.02
C VAL A 94 0.12 20.10 -2.32
N GLU A 95 1.21 19.74 -2.98
CA GLU A 95 1.52 20.22 -4.33
C GLU A 95 0.95 19.23 -5.36
N VAL A 96 -0.01 19.69 -6.15
CA VAL A 96 -0.74 18.83 -7.10
C VAL A 96 0.06 18.69 -8.40
N THR A 97 0.48 17.46 -8.71
CA THR A 97 1.25 17.15 -9.93
C THR A 97 0.53 16.13 -10.83
N ASP A 98 -0.03 15.06 -10.26
CA ASP A 98 -0.60 13.91 -10.96
C ASP A 98 -2.01 13.55 -10.45
N GLY A 99 -2.73 14.58 -9.99
CA GLY A 99 -4.05 14.48 -9.37
C GLY A 99 -4.00 14.63 -7.85
N MET A 100 -5.08 15.19 -7.30
CA MET A 100 -5.16 15.57 -5.87
C MET A 100 -4.93 14.38 -4.94
N GLU A 101 -5.57 13.24 -5.20
CA GLU A 101 -5.49 12.05 -4.34
C GLU A 101 -4.06 11.48 -4.29
N ALA A 102 -3.41 11.33 -5.46
CA ALA A 102 -2.06 10.80 -5.56
C ALA A 102 -1.05 11.74 -4.89
N SER A 103 -1.18 13.06 -5.12
CA SER A 103 -0.32 14.07 -4.52
C SER A 103 -0.48 14.15 -3.01
N ALA A 104 -1.72 14.14 -2.49
CA ALA A 104 -2.00 14.09 -1.06
C ALA A 104 -1.44 12.81 -0.41
N ARG A 105 -1.56 11.67 -1.10
CA ARG A 105 -0.97 10.41 -0.65
C ARG A 105 0.56 10.51 -0.54
N ARG A 106 1.26 11.00 -1.57
CA ARG A 106 2.73 11.17 -1.52
C ARG A 106 3.15 12.09 -0.37
N ALA A 107 2.51 13.24 -0.24
CA ALA A 107 2.81 14.20 0.82
C ALA A 107 2.60 13.60 2.22
N ARG A 108 1.53 12.77 2.40
CA ARG A 108 1.28 12.05 3.65
C ARG A 108 2.41 11.07 3.97
N TYR A 109 2.83 10.25 2.99
CA TYR A 109 3.88 9.27 3.22
C TYR A 109 5.23 9.94 3.50
N ALA A 110 5.56 11.04 2.81
CA ALA A 110 6.76 11.83 3.09
C ALA A 110 6.76 12.38 4.52
N ALA A 111 5.64 12.95 4.98
CA ALA A 111 5.51 13.46 6.34
C ALA A 111 5.61 12.35 7.42
N LEU A 112 5.03 11.17 7.15
CA LEU A 112 5.13 10.02 8.06
C LEU A 112 6.57 9.50 8.15
N ASN A 113 7.30 9.44 7.03
CA ASN A 113 8.71 9.04 7.02
C ASN A 113 9.58 10.04 7.80
N GLU A 114 9.40 11.35 7.59
CA GLU A 114 10.13 12.40 8.32
C GLU A 114 9.92 12.27 9.84
N ILE A 115 8.67 12.04 10.29
CA ILE A 115 8.38 11.83 11.72
C ILE A 115 8.99 10.51 12.21
N ALA A 116 8.94 9.43 11.40
CA ALA A 116 9.54 8.17 11.77
C ALA A 116 11.07 8.29 11.94
N GLU A 117 11.75 9.03 11.09
CA GLU A 117 13.17 9.31 11.20
C GLU A 117 13.49 10.13 12.46
N SER A 118 12.77 11.25 12.69
CA SER A 118 13.00 12.13 13.82
C SER A 118 12.74 11.48 15.17
N THR A 119 11.82 10.51 15.22
CA THR A 119 11.46 9.76 16.44
C THR A 119 12.15 8.41 16.56
N SER A 120 12.99 8.04 15.57
CA SER A 120 13.59 6.72 15.43
C SER A 120 12.56 5.59 15.48
N ALA A 121 11.38 5.81 14.89
CA ALA A 121 10.33 4.80 14.85
C ALA A 121 10.68 3.68 13.88
N VAL A 122 10.51 2.44 14.36
CA VAL A 122 10.84 1.22 13.61
C VAL A 122 9.68 0.73 12.75
N ALA A 123 8.44 1.15 13.04
CA ALA A 123 7.26 0.79 12.27
C ALA A 123 6.21 1.91 12.23
N ILE A 124 5.43 1.95 11.15
CA ILE A 124 4.32 2.90 10.91
C ILE A 124 3.05 2.10 10.62
N PHE A 125 2.07 2.19 11.49
CA PHE A 125 0.81 1.47 11.41
C PHE A 125 -0.24 2.28 10.64
N LEU A 126 -0.90 1.65 9.66
CA LEU A 126 -1.92 2.24 8.78
C LEU A 126 -3.25 1.48 8.91
N GLY A 127 -4.35 2.21 9.08
CA GLY A 127 -5.69 1.65 9.28
C GLY A 127 -6.42 1.31 7.97
N HIS A 128 -5.76 0.60 7.03
CA HIS A 128 -6.45 0.08 5.84
C HIS A 128 -7.16 -1.22 6.19
N THR A 129 -8.43 -1.33 5.77
CA THR A 129 -9.33 -2.44 6.08
C THR A 129 -9.46 -3.44 4.94
N LYS A 130 -10.21 -4.54 5.17
CA LYS A 130 -10.62 -5.50 4.16
C LYS A 130 -11.39 -4.83 3.03
N ASP A 131 -12.26 -3.88 3.37
CA ASP A 131 -13.03 -3.11 2.39
C ASP A 131 -12.12 -2.31 1.46
N ASP A 132 -11.09 -1.63 2.02
CA ASP A 132 -10.09 -0.93 1.21
C ASP A 132 -9.29 -1.87 0.31
N GLN A 133 -9.06 -3.11 0.76
CA GLN A 133 -8.39 -4.14 -0.03
C GLN A 133 -9.24 -4.54 -1.24
N ALA A 134 -10.53 -4.83 -1.03
CA ALA A 134 -11.47 -5.16 -2.11
C ALA A 134 -11.60 -4.01 -3.13
N GLU A 135 -11.72 -2.77 -2.66
CA GLU A 135 -11.73 -1.57 -3.51
C GLU A 135 -10.45 -1.49 -4.37
N THR A 136 -9.30 -1.72 -3.76
CA THR A 136 -8.00 -1.66 -4.44
C THR A 136 -7.88 -2.72 -5.53
N VAL A 137 -8.34 -3.94 -5.27
CA VAL A 137 -8.34 -5.06 -6.24
C VAL A 137 -9.25 -4.74 -7.43
N LEU A 138 -10.48 -4.29 -7.18
CA LEU A 138 -11.41 -3.93 -8.26
C LEU A 138 -10.91 -2.76 -9.11
N LEU A 139 -10.33 -1.74 -8.50
CA LEU A 139 -9.72 -0.63 -9.24
C LEU A 139 -8.48 -1.09 -10.04
N GLY A 140 -7.72 -2.05 -9.52
CA GLY A 140 -6.63 -2.70 -10.25
C GLY A 140 -7.13 -3.47 -11.47
N LEU A 141 -8.19 -4.26 -11.29
CA LEU A 141 -8.83 -5.04 -12.37
C LEU A 141 -9.39 -4.11 -13.46
N ALA A 142 -10.08 -3.05 -13.10
CA ALA A 142 -10.65 -2.09 -14.03
C ALA A 142 -9.61 -1.37 -14.90
N ARG A 143 -8.35 -1.28 -14.43
CA ARG A 143 -7.24 -0.71 -15.20
C ARG A 143 -6.51 -1.73 -16.07
N GLY A 144 -6.91 -2.99 -16.09
CA GLY A 144 -6.21 -4.05 -16.82
C GLY A 144 -4.80 -4.31 -16.30
N SER A 145 -4.56 -4.10 -15.03
CA SER A 145 -3.24 -4.20 -14.42
C SER A 145 -2.80 -5.66 -14.21
N GLY A 146 -1.49 -5.91 -14.25
CA GLY A 146 -0.93 -7.26 -14.02
C GLY A 146 -1.05 -7.74 -12.55
N THR A 147 -0.57 -8.96 -12.30
CA THR A 147 -0.67 -9.67 -11.00
C THR A 147 -0.29 -8.81 -9.81
N ARG A 148 0.80 -8.05 -9.87
CA ARG A 148 1.25 -7.20 -8.76
C ARG A 148 0.21 -6.13 -8.37
N SER A 149 -0.51 -5.55 -9.32
CA SER A 149 -1.57 -4.58 -9.02
C SER A 149 -2.84 -5.25 -8.48
N LEU A 150 -3.13 -6.48 -8.93
CA LEU A 150 -4.25 -7.28 -8.43
C LEU A 150 -3.97 -7.91 -7.05
N SER A 151 -2.71 -7.97 -6.63
CA SER A 151 -2.30 -8.42 -5.29
C SER A 151 -2.77 -7.46 -4.17
N GLY A 152 -3.41 -6.33 -4.50
CA GLY A 152 -3.88 -5.36 -3.52
C GLY A 152 -2.75 -4.74 -2.69
N MET A 153 -3.05 -4.39 -1.43
CA MET A 153 -2.07 -3.85 -0.49
C MET A 153 -1.36 -4.98 0.27
N ALA A 154 -0.04 -4.89 0.44
CA ALA A 154 0.70 -5.79 1.30
C ALA A 154 0.46 -5.47 2.79
N GLU A 155 0.47 -6.50 3.64
CA GLU A 155 0.40 -6.33 5.10
C GLU A 155 1.62 -5.54 5.60
N ARG A 156 2.81 -5.84 5.05
CA ARG A 156 4.08 -5.16 5.37
C ARG A 156 4.80 -4.70 4.11
N ILE A 157 5.29 -3.48 4.11
CA ILE A 157 6.23 -2.93 3.12
C ILE A 157 7.15 -1.98 3.88
N ASP A 158 8.45 -2.22 3.88
CA ASP A 158 9.43 -1.43 4.63
C ASP A 158 9.03 -1.26 6.11
N LYS A 159 8.86 -0.03 6.56
CA LYS A 159 8.37 0.28 7.91
C LYS A 159 6.84 0.25 8.04
N TYR A 160 6.10 0.16 6.93
CA TYR A 160 4.64 0.25 6.95
C TYR A 160 3.98 -1.08 7.26
N ARG A 161 3.03 -1.09 8.20
CA ARG A 161 2.24 -2.25 8.65
C ARG A 161 0.76 -1.96 8.55
N ARG A 162 -0.02 -2.91 8.04
CA ARG A 162 -1.47 -2.81 7.81
C ARG A 162 -2.20 -3.98 8.45
N PRO A 163 -2.32 -3.99 9.79
CA PRO A 163 -2.90 -5.12 10.50
C PRO A 163 -4.39 -5.36 10.20
N LEU A 164 -5.11 -4.32 9.73
CA LEU A 164 -6.56 -4.42 9.56
C LEU A 164 -7.01 -4.90 8.17
N LEU A 165 -6.11 -5.41 7.32
CA LEU A 165 -6.49 -5.90 5.98
C LEU A 165 -7.43 -7.13 5.99
N SER A 166 -7.59 -7.80 7.13
CA SER A 166 -8.58 -8.87 7.35
C SER A 166 -9.81 -8.43 8.13
N ILE A 167 -9.84 -7.19 8.62
CA ILE A 167 -10.90 -6.61 9.47
C ILE A 167 -11.79 -5.71 8.61
N THR A 168 -13.12 -5.84 8.76
CA THR A 168 -14.08 -5.01 8.04
C THR A 168 -14.26 -3.64 8.69
N ARG A 169 -14.73 -2.67 7.92
CA ARG A 169 -15.10 -1.34 8.43
C ARG A 169 -16.18 -1.42 9.51
N SER A 170 -17.16 -2.30 9.37
CA SER A 170 -18.19 -2.50 10.40
C SER A 170 -17.59 -2.97 11.74
N GLN A 171 -16.54 -3.78 11.70
CA GLN A 171 -15.82 -4.22 12.90
C GLN A 171 -15.02 -3.06 13.53
N THR A 172 -14.39 -2.18 12.72
CA THR A 172 -13.67 -1.02 13.25
C THR A 172 -14.63 0.00 13.89
N GLU A 173 -15.78 0.24 13.29
CA GLU A 173 -16.84 1.08 13.87
C GLU A 173 -17.40 0.50 15.18
N ALA A 174 -17.62 -0.82 15.22
CA ALA A 174 -18.06 -1.50 16.42
C ALA A 174 -17.00 -1.44 17.55
N ALA A 175 -15.72 -1.59 17.19
CA ALA A 175 -14.61 -1.44 18.15
C ALA A 175 -14.50 -0.03 18.71
N CYS A 176 -14.67 1.02 17.89
CA CYS A 176 -14.73 2.40 18.36
C CYS A 176 -15.87 2.62 19.36
N LYS A 177 -17.05 2.03 19.11
CA LYS A 177 -18.19 2.08 20.03
C LYS A 177 -17.89 1.36 21.36
N GLU A 178 -17.23 0.19 21.29
CA GLU A 178 -16.86 -0.61 22.46
C GLU A 178 -15.94 0.18 23.41
N VAL A 179 -15.00 0.96 22.88
CA VAL A 179 -14.06 1.76 23.70
C VAL A 179 -14.49 3.21 23.91
N GLY A 180 -15.62 3.63 23.37
CA GLY A 180 -16.15 4.97 23.52
C GLY A 180 -15.38 6.07 22.77
N ILE A 181 -14.58 5.72 21.76
CA ILE A 181 -13.87 6.70 20.92
C ILE A 181 -14.84 7.29 19.91
N LYS A 182 -14.94 8.62 19.89
CA LYS A 182 -15.69 9.35 18.87
C LYS A 182 -14.81 9.55 17.64
N TYR A 183 -15.31 9.15 16.49
CA TYR A 183 -14.63 9.34 15.20
C TYR A 183 -15.44 10.27 14.30
N TRP A 184 -14.75 10.90 13.36
CA TRP A 184 -15.34 11.81 12.40
C TRP A 184 -15.64 11.09 11.08
N ASN A 185 -16.83 11.34 10.56
CA ASN A 185 -17.22 10.89 9.23
C ASN A 185 -16.98 12.02 8.24
N ASP A 186 -15.91 11.92 7.47
CA ASP A 186 -15.55 12.90 6.46
C ASP A 186 -16.59 12.92 5.32
N PRO A 187 -17.27 14.05 5.05
CA PRO A 187 -18.20 14.16 3.93
C PRO A 187 -17.58 13.86 2.56
N HIS A 188 -16.27 14.10 2.39
CA HIS A 188 -15.57 13.77 1.16
C HIS A 188 -15.47 12.26 0.90
N ASN A 189 -15.54 11.43 1.94
CA ASN A 189 -15.61 9.97 1.82
C ASN A 189 -16.91 9.47 1.18
N GLN A 190 -17.90 10.36 0.97
CA GLN A 190 -19.17 10.08 0.30
C GLN A 190 -19.26 10.71 -1.10
N SER A 191 -18.26 11.48 -1.53
CA SER A 191 -18.27 12.13 -2.85
C SER A 191 -18.15 11.10 -3.99
N MET A 192 -19.18 10.99 -4.80
CA MET A 192 -19.23 10.11 -5.96
C MET A 192 -18.30 10.52 -7.12
N GLU A 193 -17.61 11.63 -7.00
CA GLU A 193 -16.57 12.05 -7.95
C GLU A 193 -15.38 11.09 -7.93
N TYR A 194 -15.09 10.50 -6.76
CA TYR A 194 -13.97 9.57 -6.60
C TYR A 194 -14.34 8.14 -7.00
N ALA A 195 -13.52 7.52 -7.85
CA ALA A 195 -13.74 6.15 -8.31
C ALA A 195 -13.81 5.15 -7.15
N ARG A 196 -12.99 5.33 -6.11
CA ARG A 196 -12.98 4.49 -4.91
C ARG A 196 -14.31 4.56 -4.15
N VAL A 197 -14.91 5.74 -4.02
CA VAL A 197 -16.23 5.90 -3.40
C VAL A 197 -17.32 5.22 -4.23
N ARG A 198 -17.27 5.35 -5.57
CA ARG A 198 -18.22 4.64 -6.44
C ARG A 198 -18.11 3.12 -6.33
N VAL A 199 -16.90 2.58 -6.21
CA VAL A 199 -16.68 1.14 -5.99
C VAL A 199 -17.31 0.72 -4.67
N ARG A 200 -17.06 1.45 -3.59
CA ARG A 200 -17.59 1.17 -2.24
C ARG A 200 -19.10 1.24 -2.18
N GLU A 201 -19.68 2.33 -2.67
CA GLU A 201 -21.10 2.64 -2.44
C GLU A 201 -22.03 2.03 -3.48
N LYS A 202 -21.53 1.66 -4.66
CA LYS A 202 -22.35 1.14 -5.75
C LYS A 202 -21.89 -0.22 -6.26
N VAL A 203 -20.61 -0.39 -6.61
CA VAL A 203 -20.16 -1.58 -7.32
C VAL A 203 -20.10 -2.78 -6.39
N LEU A 204 -19.43 -2.68 -5.25
CA LEU A 204 -19.34 -3.78 -4.28
C LEU A 204 -20.71 -4.21 -3.78
N PRO A 205 -21.60 -3.30 -3.33
CA PRO A 205 -22.96 -3.70 -2.94
C PRO A 205 -23.76 -4.37 -4.06
N LEU A 206 -23.64 -3.88 -5.30
CA LEU A 206 -24.29 -4.51 -6.44
C LEU A 206 -23.75 -5.92 -6.70
N MET A 207 -22.45 -6.11 -6.64
CA MET A 207 -21.84 -7.44 -6.80
C MET A 207 -22.27 -8.40 -5.69
N GLU A 208 -22.35 -7.95 -4.44
CA GLU A 208 -22.87 -8.74 -3.30
C GLU A 208 -24.35 -9.15 -3.51
N ALA A 209 -25.17 -8.28 -4.10
CA ALA A 209 -26.57 -8.55 -4.36
C ALA A 209 -26.80 -9.49 -5.56
N GLU A 210 -26.07 -9.29 -6.67
CA GLU A 210 -26.36 -9.94 -7.94
C GLU A 210 -25.52 -11.22 -8.17
N ILE A 211 -24.28 -11.27 -7.66
CA ILE A 211 -23.40 -12.43 -7.80
C ILE A 211 -23.50 -13.35 -6.57
N GLY A 212 -23.66 -12.75 -5.39
CA GLY A 212 -23.81 -13.43 -4.12
C GLY A 212 -22.94 -12.85 -3.01
N PRO A 213 -23.23 -13.21 -1.74
CA PRO A 213 -22.52 -12.64 -0.59
C PRO A 213 -21.07 -13.14 -0.51
N GLY A 214 -20.19 -12.29 0.02
CA GLY A 214 -18.78 -12.61 0.27
C GLY A 214 -17.83 -12.19 -0.85
N ILE A 215 -18.25 -11.27 -1.73
CA ILE A 215 -17.40 -10.73 -2.82
C ILE A 215 -16.15 -10.04 -2.26
N ALA A 216 -16.29 -9.21 -1.22
CA ALA A 216 -15.13 -8.55 -0.60
C ALA A 216 -14.12 -9.58 -0.05
N ASP A 217 -14.60 -10.64 0.58
CA ASP A 217 -13.76 -11.75 1.07
C ASP A 217 -13.09 -12.51 -0.09
N ALA A 218 -13.82 -12.77 -1.17
CA ALA A 218 -13.29 -13.46 -2.35
C ALA A 218 -12.18 -12.64 -3.01
N LEU A 219 -12.38 -11.32 -3.20
CA LEU A 219 -11.38 -10.40 -3.74
C LEU A 219 -10.13 -10.36 -2.87
N THR A 220 -10.28 -10.28 -1.54
CA THR A 220 -9.16 -10.27 -0.60
C THR A 220 -8.37 -11.58 -0.64
N ARG A 221 -9.06 -12.74 -0.69
CA ARG A 221 -8.39 -14.05 -0.85
C ARG A 221 -7.64 -14.15 -2.17
N SER A 222 -8.25 -13.73 -3.28
CA SER A 222 -7.60 -13.72 -4.60
C SER A 222 -6.37 -12.82 -4.60
N ALA A 223 -6.45 -11.63 -3.99
CA ALA A 223 -5.32 -10.73 -3.87
C ALA A 223 -4.16 -11.34 -3.09
N LYS A 224 -4.43 -12.10 -2.03
CA LYS A 224 -3.40 -12.80 -1.25
C LYS A 224 -2.70 -13.86 -2.09
N ILE A 225 -3.44 -14.73 -2.77
CA ILE A 225 -2.89 -15.77 -3.66
C ILE A 225 -2.02 -15.13 -4.75
N LEU A 226 -2.55 -14.10 -5.43
CA LEU A 226 -1.80 -13.37 -6.46
C LEU A 226 -0.55 -12.69 -5.92
N ARG A 227 -0.53 -12.32 -4.64
CA ARG A 227 0.66 -11.77 -3.98
C ARG A 227 1.72 -12.83 -3.80
N ASP A 228 1.33 -13.98 -3.24
CA ASP A 228 2.26 -15.10 -3.00
C ASP A 228 2.90 -15.54 -4.33
N ASP A 229 2.11 -15.65 -5.41
CA ASP A 229 2.59 -15.96 -6.75
C ASP A 229 3.53 -14.86 -7.29
N ALA A 230 3.16 -13.58 -7.14
CA ALA A 230 3.96 -12.47 -7.62
C ALA A 230 5.29 -12.35 -6.86
N ASP A 231 5.30 -12.57 -5.54
CA ASP A 231 6.50 -12.53 -4.71
C ASP A 231 7.47 -13.64 -5.09
N ALA A 232 6.99 -14.87 -5.31
CA ALA A 232 7.79 -15.99 -5.77
C ALA A 232 8.43 -15.73 -7.16
N LEU A 233 7.66 -15.17 -8.10
CA LEU A 233 8.18 -14.82 -9.43
C LEU A 233 9.15 -13.63 -9.39
N ASP A 234 8.94 -12.67 -8.50
CA ASP A 234 9.86 -11.54 -8.33
C ASP A 234 11.17 -11.98 -7.67
N GLN A 235 11.11 -12.91 -6.70
CA GLN A 235 12.29 -13.53 -6.11
C GLN A 235 13.09 -14.30 -7.16
N TRP A 236 12.46 -15.14 -7.98
CA TRP A 236 13.14 -15.83 -9.06
C TRP A 236 13.81 -14.85 -10.04
N ALA A 237 13.15 -13.75 -10.38
CA ALA A 237 13.75 -12.74 -11.24
C ALA A 237 14.95 -12.02 -10.59
N GLU A 238 14.95 -11.86 -9.25
CA GLU A 238 16.11 -11.36 -8.50
C GLU A 238 17.29 -12.33 -8.56
N GLU A 239 17.05 -13.61 -8.29
CA GLU A 239 18.07 -14.65 -8.39
C GLU A 239 18.74 -14.68 -9.78
N VAL A 240 17.96 -14.51 -10.85
CA VAL A 240 18.52 -14.39 -12.21
C VAL A 240 19.34 -13.13 -12.38
N LEU A 241 18.89 -11.98 -11.84
CA LEU A 241 19.63 -10.71 -11.95
C LEU A 241 20.93 -10.71 -11.17
N ASP A 242 21.01 -11.44 -10.06
CA ASP A 242 22.24 -11.57 -9.27
C ASP A 242 23.35 -12.36 -10.02
N GLU A 243 22.96 -13.16 -11.03
CA GLU A 243 23.88 -13.95 -11.85
C GLU A 243 24.32 -13.28 -13.16
N ILE A 244 23.68 -12.15 -13.54
CA ILE A 244 23.92 -11.48 -14.84
C ILE A 244 24.22 -10.00 -14.65
N ASP A 245 24.92 -9.39 -15.62
CA ASP A 245 25.04 -7.93 -15.68
C ASP A 245 23.72 -7.29 -16.11
N PRO A 246 23.05 -6.48 -15.26
CA PRO A 246 21.76 -5.88 -15.61
C PRO A 246 21.83 -4.84 -16.72
N ILE A 247 23.03 -4.34 -17.08
CA ILE A 247 23.21 -3.33 -18.14
C ILE A 247 23.53 -3.99 -19.49
N GLU A 248 24.09 -5.20 -19.49
CA GLU A 248 24.55 -5.93 -20.69
C GLU A 248 24.08 -7.40 -20.64
N MET A 249 22.77 -7.61 -20.76
CA MET A 249 22.16 -8.94 -20.62
C MET A 249 22.29 -9.76 -21.92
N ASP A 250 22.72 -11.02 -21.81
CA ASP A 250 22.77 -11.95 -22.94
C ASP A 250 21.37 -12.31 -23.46
N ILE A 251 21.17 -12.23 -24.78
CA ILE A 251 19.86 -12.48 -25.42
C ILE A 251 19.45 -13.96 -25.31
N GLU A 252 20.39 -14.92 -25.43
CA GLU A 252 20.06 -16.35 -25.34
C GLU A 252 19.62 -16.70 -23.94
N THR A 253 20.31 -16.17 -22.94
CA THR A 253 19.93 -16.30 -21.53
C THR A 253 18.53 -15.75 -21.29
N LEU A 254 18.24 -14.52 -21.71
CA LEU A 254 16.90 -13.93 -21.58
C LEU A 254 15.81 -14.71 -22.33
N ALA A 255 16.12 -15.18 -23.55
CA ALA A 255 15.17 -15.93 -24.38
C ALA A 255 14.81 -17.30 -23.76
N SER A 256 15.75 -17.92 -23.02
CA SER A 256 15.53 -19.19 -22.34
C SER A 256 14.57 -19.09 -21.14
N LEU A 257 14.44 -17.89 -20.56
CA LEU A 257 13.59 -17.67 -19.38
C LEU A 257 12.09 -17.73 -19.75
N PRO A 258 11.24 -18.25 -18.86
CA PRO A 258 9.80 -18.07 -18.98
C PRO A 258 9.43 -16.58 -19.11
N ARG A 259 8.43 -16.25 -19.93
CA ARG A 259 8.03 -14.85 -20.15
C ARG A 259 7.80 -14.07 -18.84
N ALA A 260 7.16 -14.71 -17.86
CA ALA A 260 6.87 -14.08 -16.56
C ALA A 260 8.12 -13.68 -15.79
N ILE A 261 9.23 -14.41 -15.93
CA ILE A 261 10.52 -14.10 -15.30
C ILE A 261 11.27 -13.07 -16.14
N ARG A 262 11.42 -13.33 -17.44
CA ARG A 262 12.10 -12.43 -18.38
C ARG A 262 11.58 -10.99 -18.29
N SER A 263 10.25 -10.80 -18.30
CA SER A 263 9.64 -9.46 -18.22
C SER A 263 9.94 -8.76 -16.90
N ARG A 264 10.07 -9.52 -15.80
CA ARG A 264 10.46 -8.98 -14.49
C ARG A 264 11.95 -8.62 -14.44
N VAL A 265 12.82 -9.48 -14.97
CA VAL A 265 14.26 -9.22 -15.09
C VAL A 265 14.49 -7.94 -15.89
N ILE A 266 13.91 -7.85 -17.08
CA ILE A 266 14.03 -6.65 -17.94
C ILE A 266 13.52 -5.40 -17.21
N ARG A 267 12.36 -5.46 -16.57
CA ARG A 267 11.80 -4.33 -15.83
C ARG A 267 12.71 -3.87 -14.69
N LYS A 268 13.25 -4.80 -13.90
CA LYS A 268 14.16 -4.49 -12.81
C LYS A 268 15.47 -3.89 -13.33
N ALA A 269 16.03 -4.44 -14.39
CA ALA A 269 17.21 -3.90 -15.05
C ALA A 269 16.99 -2.45 -15.53
N ILE A 270 15.83 -2.15 -16.11
CA ILE A 270 15.49 -0.79 -16.54
C ILE A 270 15.38 0.18 -15.35
N TYR A 271 14.82 -0.25 -14.21
CA TYR A 271 14.82 0.56 -12.98
C TYR A 271 16.23 0.79 -12.43
N LEU A 272 17.10 -0.23 -12.46
CA LEU A 272 18.49 -0.10 -12.06
C LEU A 272 19.28 0.86 -12.99
N ALA A 273 18.92 0.91 -14.28
CA ALA A 273 19.48 1.84 -15.25
C ALA A 273 18.99 3.30 -15.08
N GLY A 274 18.05 3.57 -14.15
CA GLY A 274 17.64 4.93 -13.79
C GLY A 274 16.19 5.32 -14.12
N ALA A 275 15.38 4.41 -14.67
CA ALA A 275 13.97 4.71 -14.86
C ALA A 275 13.25 4.93 -13.51
N PRO A 276 12.38 5.96 -13.40
CA PRO A 276 11.64 6.20 -12.17
C PRO A 276 10.76 5.02 -11.79
N SER A 277 10.74 4.65 -10.51
CA SER A 277 9.90 3.55 -10.02
C SER A 277 8.41 3.78 -10.36
N GLY A 278 7.76 2.75 -10.90
CA GLY A 278 6.35 2.81 -11.29
C GLY A 278 6.06 3.50 -12.63
N SER A 279 7.08 4.00 -13.36
CA SER A 279 6.90 4.69 -14.65
C SER A 279 6.69 3.74 -15.84
N LEU A 280 6.99 2.44 -15.67
CA LEU A 280 6.93 1.46 -16.75
C LEU A 280 5.55 0.79 -16.85
N SER A 281 4.86 1.03 -17.96
CA SER A 281 3.64 0.32 -18.37
C SER A 281 3.96 -0.96 -19.18
N ALA A 282 2.92 -1.75 -19.51
CA ALA A 282 3.06 -2.86 -20.43
C ALA A 282 3.50 -2.39 -21.84
N GLU A 283 2.99 -1.25 -22.30
CA GLU A 283 3.33 -0.63 -23.58
C GLU A 283 4.83 -0.27 -23.69
N HIS A 284 5.47 0.08 -22.56
CA HIS A 284 6.91 0.34 -22.54
C HIS A 284 7.74 -0.94 -22.60
N LEU A 285 7.26 -2.03 -22.01
CA LEU A 285 8.01 -3.29 -21.94
C LEU A 285 7.86 -4.16 -23.18
N GLU A 286 6.71 -4.10 -23.86
CA GLU A 286 6.42 -4.92 -25.02
C GLU A 286 7.43 -4.72 -26.18
N PRO A 287 7.82 -3.49 -26.57
CA PRO A 287 8.88 -3.26 -27.55
C PRO A 287 10.25 -3.79 -27.09
N VAL A 288 10.59 -3.69 -25.80
CA VAL A 288 11.85 -4.21 -25.26
C VAL A 288 11.85 -5.74 -25.29
N GLU A 289 10.76 -6.38 -24.89
CA GLU A 289 10.58 -7.85 -25.01
C GLU A 289 10.76 -8.30 -26.48
N ALA A 290 10.28 -7.54 -27.46
CA ALA A 290 10.41 -7.85 -28.87
C ALA A 290 11.88 -7.81 -29.35
N LEU A 291 12.78 -7.02 -28.73
CA LEU A 291 14.21 -7.07 -29.02
C LEU A 291 14.82 -8.43 -28.68
N VAL A 292 14.26 -9.14 -27.70
CA VAL A 292 14.71 -10.48 -27.27
C VAL A 292 14.05 -11.56 -28.13
N THR A 293 12.71 -11.52 -28.28
CA THR A 293 11.93 -12.66 -28.77
C THR A 293 11.54 -12.58 -30.23
N ALA A 294 11.55 -11.38 -30.83
CA ALA A 294 11.05 -11.12 -32.18
C ALA A 294 11.94 -10.11 -32.93
N TRP A 295 13.25 -10.29 -32.85
CA TRP A 295 14.23 -9.41 -33.47
C TRP A 295 14.13 -9.41 -35.00
N LYS A 296 13.97 -8.22 -35.57
CA LYS A 296 13.91 -7.96 -37.03
C LYS A 296 14.77 -6.76 -37.46
N GLY A 297 15.78 -6.40 -36.62
CA GLY A 297 16.58 -5.20 -36.84
C GLY A 297 15.98 -3.91 -36.28
N GLN A 298 15.10 -4.00 -35.26
CA GLN A 298 14.52 -2.84 -34.59
C GLN A 298 15.60 -1.94 -33.99
N GLY A 299 15.38 -0.64 -34.05
CA GLY A 299 16.20 0.37 -33.37
C GLY A 299 16.06 0.33 -31.85
N ALA A 300 16.80 1.21 -31.20
CA ALA A 300 16.73 1.38 -29.74
C ALA A 300 15.35 1.85 -29.27
N VAL A 301 14.92 1.38 -28.13
CA VAL A 301 13.67 1.74 -27.44
C VAL A 301 13.97 2.77 -26.38
N SER A 302 13.35 3.96 -26.46
CA SER A 302 13.47 5.01 -25.43
C SER A 302 12.40 4.83 -24.37
N LEU A 303 12.79 4.95 -23.11
CA LEU A 303 11.95 4.70 -21.93
C LEU A 303 11.92 5.91 -20.99
N PRO A 304 10.97 5.96 -20.05
CA PRO A 304 10.95 6.98 -19.01
C PRO A 304 12.28 7.08 -18.24
N GLY A 305 12.64 8.30 -17.82
CA GLY A 305 13.90 8.56 -17.12
C GLY A 305 15.12 8.71 -18.05
N GLY A 306 14.90 8.72 -19.38
CA GLY A 306 15.97 8.85 -20.37
C GLY A 306 16.71 7.53 -20.65
N VAL A 307 16.25 6.41 -20.08
CA VAL A 307 16.83 5.10 -20.33
C VAL A 307 16.56 4.66 -21.76
N THR A 308 17.59 4.15 -22.42
CA THR A 308 17.51 3.59 -23.78
C THR A 308 17.90 2.13 -23.74
N VAL A 309 17.13 1.28 -24.42
CA VAL A 309 17.39 -0.17 -24.52
C VAL A 309 17.59 -0.56 -25.98
N ALA A 310 18.69 -1.20 -26.30
CA ALA A 310 19.02 -1.67 -27.65
C ALA A 310 19.54 -3.11 -27.64
N ARG A 311 19.35 -3.81 -28.76
CA ARG A 311 20.01 -5.08 -29.01
C ARG A 311 21.30 -4.83 -29.80
N ILE A 312 22.46 -5.09 -29.16
CA ILE A 312 23.79 -4.86 -29.74
C ILE A 312 24.61 -6.14 -29.56
N SER A 313 25.16 -6.68 -30.66
CA SER A 313 26.07 -7.84 -30.65
C SER A 313 25.58 -9.05 -29.83
N GLY A 314 24.29 -9.37 -29.89
CA GLY A 314 23.71 -10.50 -29.15
C GLY A 314 23.38 -10.18 -27.69
N ARG A 315 23.48 -8.92 -27.26
CA ARG A 315 23.14 -8.47 -25.92
C ARG A 315 22.01 -7.45 -25.94
N LEU A 316 21.25 -7.40 -24.85
CA LEU A 316 20.32 -6.32 -24.54
C LEU A 316 21.06 -5.30 -23.71
N SER A 317 21.42 -4.16 -24.30
CA SER A 317 22.22 -3.11 -23.69
C SER A 317 21.34 -1.96 -23.22
N LEU A 318 21.54 -1.50 -21.99
CA LEU A 318 20.81 -0.40 -21.33
C LEU A 318 21.76 0.80 -21.13
N SER A 319 21.29 2.01 -21.45
CA SER A 319 22.07 3.24 -21.33
C SER A 319 21.21 4.42 -20.90
#